data_59337acc3c769fde4348d33772efdfe2
#
_entry.id   59337acc3c769fde4348d33772efdfe2
#
_cell.length_a   1.000
_cell.length_b   1.000
_cell.length_c   1.000
_cell.angle_alpha   90.00
_cell.angle_beta   90.00
_cell.angle_gamma   90.00
#
_symmetry.space_group_name_H-M   'P 1'
#
loop_
_entity.id
_entity.type
_entity.pdbx_description
1 polymer ?
#
loop_
_entity_poly.entity_id
_entity_poly.type
_entity_poly.pdbx_seq_one_letter_code
_entity_poly.pdbx_strand_id
1 'polypeptide(L)'
;FRYASVANGDNLGSGPNARLAGWFAASGAPYAAELCPRTVNDRKGGHLAVRIADGQLILRDTAQTAPEEMDFFTDEHRHPYFHTNNLWLDLVQLRDVLIERNGVLGLPLIRNEKTVDPSDPASPAVIQLESAMGAAIEVFAGATAIAVPRDRFLPVKTTNELLLLRSDVFDLGEDGRLTATAAIPEISLGKRYKLVDDFDRLVPVVPSLRGAEALVVDGEWTFDAPAEVIGRVELPDTGQPEHYR
;
A
#
# COMPACT_ATOMS: atom_id res chain seq x y z
N PHE A 1 6.69 24.62 -12.40
CA PHE A 1 6.36 24.05 -11.08
C PHE A 1 7.66 23.85 -10.28
N ARG A 2 7.59 24.03 -8.96
CA ARG A 2 8.74 23.81 -8.08
C ARG A 2 8.58 22.54 -7.24
N TYR A 3 7.37 22.25 -6.79
CA TYR A 3 7.09 21.13 -5.90
C TYR A 3 6.23 20.09 -6.61
N ALA A 4 6.48 18.81 -6.29
CA ALA A 4 5.69 17.69 -6.76
C ALA A 4 5.37 16.74 -5.60
N SER A 5 4.20 16.13 -5.63
CA SER A 5 3.90 14.93 -4.85
C SER A 5 3.86 13.74 -5.78
N VAL A 6 4.39 12.62 -5.31
CA VAL A 6 4.45 11.34 -6.03
C VAL A 6 3.89 10.26 -5.12
N ALA A 7 3.03 9.42 -5.65
CA ALA A 7 2.45 8.29 -4.93
C ALA A 7 2.24 7.12 -5.87
N ASN A 8 2.09 5.92 -5.30
CA ASN A 8 1.70 4.75 -6.07
C ASN A 8 0.29 4.93 -6.63
N GLY A 9 0.08 4.53 -7.88
CA GLY A 9 -1.23 4.64 -8.53
C GLY A 9 -2.32 3.76 -7.93
N ASP A 10 -1.94 2.75 -7.14
CA ASP A 10 -2.83 1.88 -6.40
C ASP A 10 -3.27 2.46 -5.04
N ASN A 11 -2.66 3.56 -4.56
CA ASN A 11 -3.03 4.18 -3.31
C ASN A 11 -4.12 5.25 -3.49
N LEU A 12 -5.37 4.88 -3.31
CA LEU A 12 -6.52 5.78 -3.47
C LEU A 12 -6.60 6.88 -2.39
N GLY A 13 -5.88 6.72 -1.28
CA GLY A 13 -5.77 7.74 -0.22
C GLY A 13 -4.83 8.90 -0.56
N SER A 14 -4.04 8.81 -1.63
CA SER A 14 -2.96 9.78 -1.95
C SER A 14 -3.43 11.04 -2.69
N GLY A 15 -4.70 11.38 -2.63
CA GLY A 15 -5.25 12.56 -3.30
C GLY A 15 -4.53 13.88 -2.96
N PRO A 16 -4.66 14.92 -3.81
CA PRO A 16 -4.06 16.23 -3.59
C PRO A 16 -4.42 16.82 -2.23
N ASN A 17 -3.44 17.41 -1.53
CA ASN A 17 -3.63 18.01 -0.21
C ASN A 17 -2.86 19.33 -0.08
N ALA A 18 -3.60 20.44 -0.11
CA ALA A 18 -3.02 21.78 -0.07
C ALA A 18 -2.29 22.09 1.25
N ARG A 19 -2.73 21.50 2.38
CA ARG A 19 -2.06 21.70 3.69
C ARG A 19 -0.70 21.03 3.72
N LEU A 20 -0.60 19.79 3.22
CA LEU A 20 0.67 19.07 3.10
C LEU A 20 1.60 19.77 2.10
N ALA A 21 1.08 20.24 0.96
CA ALA A 21 1.85 21.01 0.00
C ALA A 21 2.41 22.31 0.62
N GLY A 22 1.60 23.03 1.37
CA GLY A 22 2.02 24.24 2.09
C GLY A 22 3.06 23.96 3.18
N TRP A 23 2.86 22.89 3.96
CA TRP A 23 3.83 22.46 4.95
C TRP A 23 5.17 22.11 4.30
N PHE A 24 5.15 21.31 3.23
CA PHE A 24 6.38 20.92 2.53
C PHE A 24 7.11 22.13 1.94
N ALA A 25 6.39 23.05 1.30
CA ALA A 25 6.98 24.28 0.77
C ALA A 25 7.59 25.16 1.85
N ALA A 26 6.97 25.25 3.04
CA ALA A 26 7.46 26.04 4.16
C ALA A 26 8.65 25.38 4.89
N SER A 27 8.76 24.05 4.84
CA SER A 27 9.85 23.31 5.49
C SER A 27 11.22 23.58 4.85
N GLY A 28 11.25 23.95 3.57
CA GLY A 28 12.50 24.08 2.80
C GLY A 28 13.22 22.75 2.52
N ALA A 29 12.64 21.62 2.93
CA ALA A 29 13.23 20.31 2.72
C ALA A 29 13.26 19.93 1.22
N PRO A 30 14.32 19.24 0.75
CA PRO A 30 14.42 18.78 -0.63
C PRO A 30 13.49 17.60 -0.94
N TYR A 31 13.21 16.80 0.09
CA TYR A 31 12.43 15.58 0.03
C TYR A 31 11.69 15.36 1.34
N ALA A 32 10.47 14.87 1.26
CA ALA A 32 9.75 14.40 2.44
C ALA A 32 8.93 13.15 2.13
N ALA A 33 8.81 12.27 3.14
CA ALA A 33 7.97 11.07 3.10
C ALA A 33 6.75 11.23 3.99
N GLU A 34 5.59 10.73 3.54
CA GLU A 34 4.42 10.55 4.40
C GLU A 34 4.50 9.21 5.14
N LEU A 35 4.27 9.23 6.43
CA LEU A 35 4.26 8.06 7.31
C LEU A 35 2.88 7.88 7.92
N CYS A 36 2.34 6.67 7.87
CA CYS A 36 1.09 6.31 8.54
C CYS A 36 1.33 5.49 9.81
N PRO A 37 0.43 5.57 10.82
CA PRO A 37 0.42 4.61 11.90
C PRO A 37 0.33 3.19 11.37
N ARG A 38 1.19 2.31 11.89
CA ARG A 38 1.26 0.90 11.50
C ARG A 38 0.15 0.12 12.18
N THR A 39 -0.40 -0.85 11.48
CA THR A 39 -1.32 -1.87 12.00
C THR A 39 -0.68 -3.25 11.84
N VAL A 40 -1.32 -4.27 12.41
CA VAL A 40 -0.88 -5.67 12.25
C VAL A 40 -0.80 -6.10 10.77
N ASN A 41 -1.59 -5.51 9.89
CA ASN A 41 -1.59 -5.80 8.47
C ASN A 41 -0.39 -5.17 7.72
N ASP A 42 0.25 -4.16 8.33
CA ASP A 42 1.36 -3.42 7.73
C ASP A 42 2.72 -3.85 8.26
N ARG A 43 2.83 -4.95 9.00
CA ARG A 43 4.07 -5.41 9.66
C ARG A 43 5.25 -5.53 8.70
N LYS A 44 4.99 -5.91 7.45
CA LYS A 44 6.01 -6.02 6.40
C LYS A 44 6.29 -4.71 5.66
N GLY A 45 5.58 -3.63 5.97
CA GLY A 45 5.83 -2.32 5.36
C GLY A 45 7.17 -1.72 5.81
N GLY A 46 7.87 -1.06 4.91
CA GLY A 46 9.11 -0.35 5.21
C GLY A 46 8.90 0.77 6.24
N HIS A 47 9.94 1.12 6.99
CA HIS A 47 9.92 2.22 7.94
C HIS A 47 11.20 3.04 7.87
N LEU A 48 11.12 4.28 8.34
CA LEU A 48 12.30 5.14 8.43
C LEU A 48 13.11 4.83 9.69
N ALA A 49 14.41 4.95 9.54
CA ALA A 49 15.38 4.91 10.63
C ALA A 49 16.39 6.04 10.45
N VAL A 50 17.13 6.36 11.52
CA VAL A 50 18.27 7.28 11.48
C VAL A 50 19.54 6.45 11.48
N ARG A 51 20.39 6.63 10.48
CA ARG A 51 21.70 5.97 10.43
C ARG A 51 22.64 6.61 11.45
N ILE A 52 23.17 5.80 12.37
CA ILE A 52 23.97 6.29 13.51
C ILE A 52 25.25 7.01 13.06
N ALA A 53 25.83 6.55 11.94
CA ALA A 53 27.14 7.05 11.49
C ALA A 53 27.14 8.53 11.07
N ASP A 54 26.01 9.04 10.55
CA ASP A 54 25.93 10.37 9.96
C ASP A 54 24.62 11.12 10.24
N GLY A 55 23.67 10.48 10.95
CA GLY A 55 22.37 11.07 11.26
C GLY A 55 21.40 11.13 10.08
N GLN A 56 21.73 10.52 8.94
CA GLN A 56 20.87 10.51 7.74
C GLN A 56 19.64 9.65 7.95
N LEU A 57 18.48 10.15 7.51
CA LEU A 57 17.27 9.33 7.39
C LEU A 57 17.47 8.28 6.29
N ILE A 58 17.11 7.05 6.60
CA ILE A 58 17.15 5.91 5.69
C ILE A 58 15.81 5.19 5.68
N LEU A 59 15.45 4.59 4.53
CA LEU A 59 14.35 3.65 4.43
C LEU A 59 14.87 2.23 4.68
N ARG A 60 14.35 1.57 5.72
CA ARG A 60 14.50 0.13 5.89
C ARG A 60 13.31 -0.58 5.28
N ASP A 61 13.56 -1.56 4.43
CA ASP A 61 12.53 -2.36 3.77
C ASP A 61 12.72 -3.85 4.08
N THR A 62 11.66 -4.63 3.99
CA THR A 62 11.67 -6.08 4.21
C THR A 62 12.70 -6.78 3.33
N ALA A 63 12.83 -6.36 2.06
CA ALA A 63 13.79 -6.94 1.13
C ALA A 63 15.27 -6.73 1.51
N GLN A 64 15.54 -5.79 2.40
CA GLN A 64 16.90 -5.44 2.88
C GLN A 64 17.15 -5.92 4.31
N THR A 65 16.16 -6.56 4.96
CA THR A 65 16.24 -7.00 6.35
C THR A 65 16.65 -8.46 6.40
N ALA A 66 17.68 -8.76 7.17
CA ALA A 66 18.12 -10.13 7.38
C ALA A 66 17.03 -10.97 8.07
N PRO A 67 16.88 -12.26 7.71
CA PRO A 67 15.83 -13.12 8.29
C PRO A 67 15.81 -13.14 9.83
N GLU A 68 16.97 -13.11 10.47
CA GLU A 68 17.14 -13.08 11.93
C GLU A 68 16.73 -11.74 12.58
N GLU A 69 16.60 -10.68 11.80
CA GLU A 69 16.15 -9.35 12.27
C GLU A 69 14.66 -9.11 12.02
N MET A 70 13.95 -10.05 11.37
CA MET A 70 12.56 -9.84 10.94
C MET A 70 11.62 -9.58 12.12
N ASP A 71 11.78 -10.27 13.24
CA ASP A 71 10.94 -10.05 14.42
C ASP A 71 11.11 -8.63 14.99
N PHE A 72 12.35 -8.11 14.97
CA PHE A 72 12.63 -6.73 15.35
C PHE A 72 12.05 -5.74 14.33
N PHE A 73 12.20 -6.02 13.04
CA PHE A 73 11.73 -5.16 11.95
C PHE A 73 10.20 -5.04 11.93
N THR A 74 9.48 -6.14 12.20
CA THR A 74 8.01 -6.20 12.14
C THR A 74 7.32 -5.80 13.44
N ASP A 75 8.07 -5.46 14.49
CA ASP A 75 7.54 -5.03 15.79
C ASP A 75 6.88 -3.63 15.66
N GLU A 76 5.56 -3.60 15.60
CA GLU A 76 4.77 -2.37 15.47
C GLU A 76 4.84 -1.46 16.71
N HIS A 77 5.23 -1.97 17.86
CA HIS A 77 5.42 -1.16 19.07
C HIS A 77 6.75 -0.39 19.03
N ARG A 78 7.78 -0.98 18.42
CA ARG A 78 9.08 -0.33 18.20
C ARG A 78 9.05 0.61 17.01
N HIS A 79 8.34 0.21 15.95
CA HIS A 79 8.22 0.94 14.70
C HIS A 79 6.75 1.29 14.42
N PRO A 80 6.17 2.25 15.18
CA PRO A 80 4.74 2.54 15.13
C PRO A 80 4.27 3.21 13.84
N TYR A 81 5.20 3.59 12.97
CA TYR A 81 4.91 4.19 11.67
C TYR A 81 5.55 3.39 10.56
N PHE A 82 4.87 3.34 9.41
CA PHE A 82 5.43 2.78 8.18
C PHE A 82 5.41 3.79 7.04
N HIS A 83 6.25 3.56 6.06
CA HIS A 83 6.42 4.41 4.88
C HIS A 83 5.33 4.11 3.86
N THR A 84 4.51 5.12 3.51
CA THR A 84 3.37 4.96 2.59
C THR A 84 3.75 4.97 1.12
N ASN A 85 4.99 5.33 0.80
CA ASN A 85 5.48 5.67 -0.54
C ASN A 85 4.78 6.90 -1.16
N ASN A 86 4.13 7.74 -0.35
CA ASN A 86 3.73 9.09 -0.74
C ASN A 86 4.89 10.04 -0.46
N LEU A 87 5.37 10.71 -1.48
CA LEU A 87 6.60 11.49 -1.46
C LEU A 87 6.33 12.93 -1.88
N TRP A 88 7.12 13.85 -1.33
CA TRP A 88 7.16 15.26 -1.69
C TRP A 88 8.57 15.62 -2.13
N LEU A 89 8.70 16.34 -3.24
CA LEU A 89 9.96 16.67 -3.90
C LEU A 89 10.04 18.16 -4.24
N ASP A 90 11.16 18.80 -3.91
CA ASP A 90 11.56 20.07 -4.52
C ASP A 90 12.28 19.77 -5.83
N LEU A 91 11.63 20.04 -6.95
CA LEU A 91 12.13 19.72 -8.29
C LEU A 91 13.42 20.48 -8.64
N VAL A 92 13.66 21.64 -8.03
CA VAL A 92 14.91 22.38 -8.22
C VAL A 92 16.07 21.63 -7.57
N GLN A 93 15.89 21.21 -6.31
CA GLN A 93 16.90 20.44 -5.60
C GLN A 93 17.11 19.05 -6.22
N LEU A 94 16.03 18.39 -6.68
CA LEU A 94 16.14 17.12 -7.42
C LEU A 94 16.99 17.29 -8.68
N ARG A 95 16.73 18.33 -9.47
CA ARG A 95 17.50 18.64 -10.68
C ARG A 95 18.98 18.83 -10.33
N ASP A 96 19.30 19.60 -9.30
CA ASP A 96 20.66 19.91 -8.92
C ASP A 96 21.42 18.64 -8.46
N VAL A 97 20.76 17.76 -7.69
CA VAL A 97 21.30 16.44 -7.32
C VAL A 97 21.51 15.54 -8.55
N LEU A 98 20.56 15.54 -9.51
CA LEU A 98 20.72 14.76 -10.73
C LEU A 98 21.89 15.26 -11.59
N ILE A 99 22.12 16.58 -11.66
CA ILE A 99 23.27 17.15 -12.37
C ILE A 99 24.57 16.70 -11.68
N GLU A 100 24.67 16.82 -10.36
CA GLU A 100 25.84 16.41 -9.59
C GLU A 100 26.14 14.92 -9.76
N ARG A 101 25.12 14.08 -9.86
CA ARG A 101 25.22 12.62 -9.96
C ARG A 101 25.16 12.08 -11.37
N ASN A 102 25.37 12.92 -12.38
CA ASN A 102 25.34 12.53 -13.81
C ASN A 102 24.03 11.82 -14.24
N GLY A 103 22.89 12.29 -13.70
CA GLY A 103 21.56 11.79 -14.05
C GLY A 103 21.10 10.54 -13.30
N VAL A 104 21.88 10.02 -12.35
CA VAL A 104 21.56 8.78 -11.62
C VAL A 104 21.52 9.02 -10.12
N LEU A 105 20.38 8.79 -9.49
CA LEU A 105 20.23 8.91 -8.03
C LEU A 105 20.96 7.81 -7.24
N GLY A 106 21.23 6.66 -7.85
CA GLY A 106 21.92 5.53 -7.22
C GLY A 106 21.01 4.76 -6.25
N LEU A 107 19.70 4.69 -6.54
CA LEU A 107 18.74 3.96 -5.70
C LEU A 107 19.00 2.45 -5.76
N PRO A 108 18.68 1.71 -4.68
CA PRO A 108 18.77 0.26 -4.66
C PRO A 108 17.93 -0.37 -5.78
N LEU A 109 18.53 -1.33 -6.47
CA LEU A 109 17.85 -2.11 -7.50
C LEU A 109 17.04 -3.24 -6.86
N ILE A 110 15.77 -3.33 -7.22
CA ILE A 110 14.88 -4.42 -6.84
C ILE A 110 14.72 -5.33 -8.04
N ARG A 111 15.00 -6.62 -7.84
CA ARG A 111 14.85 -7.66 -8.85
C ARG A 111 13.68 -8.57 -8.46
N ASN A 112 12.64 -8.60 -9.29
CA ASN A 112 11.49 -9.49 -9.12
C ASN A 112 11.47 -10.54 -10.22
N GLU A 113 11.29 -11.80 -9.84
CA GLU A 113 11.06 -12.90 -10.78
C GLU A 113 9.54 -13.06 -10.99
N LYS A 114 9.11 -13.03 -12.23
CA LYS A 114 7.71 -13.13 -12.64
C LYS A 114 7.56 -14.00 -13.88
N THR A 115 6.32 -14.32 -14.24
CA THR A 115 5.97 -14.89 -15.55
C THR A 115 5.50 -13.79 -16.49
N VAL A 116 5.67 -13.98 -17.81
CA VAL A 116 5.17 -13.04 -18.84
C VAL A 116 3.65 -12.87 -18.69
N ASP A 117 2.95 -13.99 -18.53
CA ASP A 117 1.52 -14.00 -18.27
C ASP A 117 1.28 -14.37 -16.80
N PRO A 118 0.76 -13.47 -15.96
CA PRO A 118 0.49 -13.77 -14.55
C PRO A 118 -0.65 -14.78 -14.34
N SER A 119 -1.47 -15.04 -15.37
CA SER A 119 -2.53 -16.04 -15.36
C SER A 119 -2.05 -17.43 -15.75
N ASP A 120 -0.92 -17.54 -16.44
CA ASP A 120 -0.31 -18.80 -16.85
C ASP A 120 1.05 -19.03 -16.14
N PRO A 121 1.10 -19.85 -15.10
CA PRO A 121 2.34 -20.19 -14.41
C PRO A 121 3.39 -20.90 -15.30
N ALA A 122 2.97 -21.47 -16.44
CA ALA A 122 3.86 -22.13 -17.39
C ALA A 122 4.44 -21.16 -18.44
N SER A 123 3.97 -19.90 -18.47
CA SER A 123 4.52 -18.89 -19.37
C SER A 123 5.99 -18.57 -19.03
N PRO A 124 6.79 -18.07 -19.99
CA PRO A 124 8.21 -17.82 -19.79
C PRO A 124 8.51 -16.97 -18.57
N ALA A 125 9.55 -17.35 -17.80
CA ALA A 125 10.02 -16.54 -16.68
C ALA A 125 10.69 -15.27 -17.18
N VAL A 126 10.44 -14.15 -16.50
CA VAL A 126 11.05 -12.84 -16.76
C VAL A 126 11.55 -12.21 -15.47
N ILE A 127 12.52 -11.32 -15.61
CA ILE A 127 13.03 -10.51 -14.52
C ILE A 127 12.53 -9.08 -14.70
N GLN A 128 11.76 -8.60 -13.74
CA GLN A 128 11.37 -7.20 -13.63
C GLN A 128 12.38 -6.47 -12.76
N LEU A 129 12.95 -5.39 -13.30
CA LEU A 129 13.87 -4.51 -12.59
C LEU A 129 13.14 -3.22 -12.23
N GLU A 130 13.24 -2.78 -10.98
CA GLU A 130 12.68 -1.53 -10.50
C GLU A 130 13.56 -0.92 -9.40
N SER A 131 13.31 0.34 -9.02
CA SER A 131 13.95 1.02 -7.92
C SER A 131 12.90 1.53 -6.93
N ALA A 132 13.18 1.40 -5.63
CA ALA A 132 12.32 1.96 -4.60
C ALA A 132 12.53 3.48 -4.51
N MET A 133 11.56 4.27 -4.96
CA MET A 133 11.63 5.75 -4.85
C MET A 133 11.67 6.22 -3.39
N GLY A 134 11.09 5.48 -2.44
CA GLY A 134 11.17 5.78 -1.01
C GLY A 134 12.60 5.81 -0.48
N ALA A 135 13.52 5.00 -1.04
CA ALA A 135 14.92 5.01 -0.69
C ALA A 135 15.65 6.30 -1.11
N ALA A 136 15.06 7.15 -1.95
CA ALA A 136 15.63 8.44 -2.32
C ALA A 136 15.81 9.37 -1.11
N ILE A 137 15.12 9.14 0.01
CA ILE A 137 15.33 9.88 1.26
C ILE A 137 16.80 9.89 1.69
N GLU A 138 17.56 8.86 1.36
CA GLU A 138 18.98 8.74 1.69
C GLU A 138 19.89 9.63 0.82
N VAL A 139 19.38 10.08 -0.31
CA VAL A 139 20.14 10.87 -1.29
C VAL A 139 20.12 12.36 -0.93
N PHE A 140 19.05 12.81 -0.26
CA PHE A 140 18.80 14.23 0.00
C PHE A 140 19.22 14.61 1.43
N ALA A 141 20.30 15.37 1.57
CA ALA A 141 20.65 15.97 2.85
C ALA A 141 19.53 16.92 3.30
N GLY A 142 19.06 16.78 4.55
CA GLY A 142 17.94 17.56 5.08
C GLY A 142 16.55 17.02 4.65
N ALA A 143 16.48 15.80 4.11
CA ALA A 143 15.20 15.11 3.91
C ALA A 143 14.46 14.95 5.24
N THR A 144 13.12 14.96 5.19
CA THR A 144 12.27 14.90 6.37
C THR A 144 11.09 13.94 6.16
N ALA A 145 10.26 13.79 7.18
CA ALA A 145 9.02 13.01 7.10
C ALA A 145 7.91 13.69 7.88
N ILE A 146 6.67 13.36 7.55
CA ILE A 146 5.48 13.82 8.25
C ILE A 146 4.54 12.65 8.55
N ALA A 147 4.05 12.57 9.79
CA ALA A 147 3.00 11.64 10.14
C ALA A 147 1.66 12.15 9.57
N VAL A 148 0.97 11.28 8.86
CA VAL A 148 -0.33 11.57 8.24
C VAL A 148 -1.38 10.57 8.74
N PRO A 149 -2.67 10.92 8.73
CA PRO A 149 -3.73 10.00 9.14
C PRO A 149 -3.86 8.83 8.17
N ARG A 150 -4.49 7.75 8.64
CA ARG A 150 -4.58 6.48 7.93
C ARG A 150 -5.36 6.55 6.61
N ASP A 151 -6.30 7.48 6.47
CA ASP A 151 -7.04 7.74 5.24
C ASP A 151 -6.15 8.17 4.05
N ARG A 152 -4.90 8.56 4.33
CA ARG A 152 -3.88 8.83 3.29
C ARG A 152 -3.28 7.58 2.68
N PHE A 153 -3.62 6.38 3.20
CA PHE A 153 -3.09 5.10 2.71
C PHE A 153 -4.22 4.07 2.56
N LEU A 154 -4.78 4.00 1.35
CA LEU A 154 -5.82 3.07 0.94
C LEU A 154 -5.37 2.31 -0.32
N PRO A 155 -4.36 1.44 -0.24
CA PRO A 155 -3.85 0.72 -1.39
C PRO A 155 -4.83 -0.37 -1.84
N VAL A 156 -4.95 -0.57 -3.16
CA VAL A 156 -5.70 -1.67 -3.78
C VAL A 156 -4.71 -2.59 -4.48
N LYS A 157 -4.23 -3.60 -3.77
CA LYS A 157 -3.22 -4.54 -4.27
C LYS A 157 -3.82 -5.86 -4.70
N THR A 158 -4.93 -6.23 -4.10
CA THR A 158 -5.61 -7.50 -4.32
C THR A 158 -7.13 -7.29 -4.40
N THR A 159 -7.84 -8.34 -4.74
CA THR A 159 -9.31 -8.34 -4.73
C THR A 159 -9.90 -8.26 -3.31
N ASN A 160 -9.08 -8.46 -2.26
CA ASN A 160 -9.53 -8.22 -0.89
C ASN A 160 -9.85 -6.73 -0.67
N GLU A 161 -8.91 -5.85 -1.03
CA GLU A 161 -9.12 -4.41 -0.94
C GLU A 161 -10.19 -3.94 -1.93
N LEU A 162 -10.28 -4.58 -3.10
CA LEU A 162 -11.31 -4.27 -4.09
C LEU A 162 -12.72 -4.57 -3.54
N LEU A 163 -12.90 -5.68 -2.83
CA LEU A 163 -14.17 -6.01 -2.18
C LEU A 163 -14.54 -4.94 -1.13
N LEU A 164 -13.59 -4.56 -0.27
CA LEU A 164 -13.79 -3.51 0.72
C LEU A 164 -14.23 -2.19 0.09
N LEU A 165 -13.55 -1.76 -0.97
CA LEU A 165 -13.83 -0.49 -1.63
C LEU A 165 -15.15 -0.47 -2.39
N ARG A 166 -15.60 -1.61 -2.90
CA ARG A 166 -16.91 -1.76 -3.55
C ARG A 166 -18.06 -1.93 -2.55
N SER A 167 -17.75 -2.21 -1.28
CA SER A 167 -18.75 -2.40 -0.23
C SER A 167 -19.22 -1.07 0.36
N ASP A 168 -20.17 -1.16 1.28
CA ASP A 168 -20.73 -0.04 2.03
C ASP A 168 -19.89 0.41 3.24
N VAL A 169 -18.66 -0.13 3.40
CA VAL A 169 -17.69 0.33 4.42
C VAL A 169 -17.10 1.69 4.06
N PHE A 170 -17.06 2.03 2.77
CA PHE A 170 -16.55 3.32 2.29
C PHE A 170 -17.62 4.09 1.54
N ASP A 171 -17.66 5.40 1.80
CA ASP A 171 -18.41 6.36 0.99
C ASP A 171 -17.47 7.20 0.15
N LEU A 172 -17.87 7.49 -1.09
CA LEU A 172 -17.18 8.42 -1.98
C LEU A 172 -17.79 9.82 -1.81
N GLY A 173 -17.02 10.72 -1.22
CA GLY A 173 -17.43 12.12 -1.05
C GLY A 173 -17.51 12.88 -2.37
N GLU A 174 -18.19 14.03 -2.37
CA GLU A 174 -18.27 14.93 -3.53
C GLU A 174 -16.90 15.45 -3.99
N ASP A 175 -15.92 15.48 -3.09
CA ASP A 175 -14.53 15.84 -3.36
C ASP A 175 -13.69 14.68 -3.95
N GLY A 176 -14.32 13.54 -4.23
CA GLY A 176 -13.69 12.34 -4.78
C GLY A 176 -12.85 11.56 -3.76
N ARG A 177 -12.99 11.83 -2.46
CA ARG A 177 -12.28 11.09 -1.41
C ARG A 177 -13.12 9.95 -0.86
N LEU A 178 -12.45 8.83 -0.63
CA LEU A 178 -13.04 7.71 0.08
C LEU A 178 -12.90 7.92 1.59
N THR A 179 -14.02 7.77 2.29
CA THR A 179 -14.09 7.88 3.76
C THR A 179 -14.70 6.62 4.34
N ALA A 180 -14.01 6.00 5.29
CA ALA A 180 -14.57 4.85 6.00
C ALA A 180 -15.76 5.28 6.87
N THR A 181 -16.89 4.62 6.70
CA THR A 181 -18.14 4.86 7.44
C THR A 181 -18.39 3.83 8.54
N ALA A 182 -17.58 2.78 8.56
CA ALA A 182 -17.58 1.70 9.55
C ALA A 182 -16.16 1.25 9.86
N ALA A 183 -16.01 0.35 10.83
CA ALA A 183 -14.75 -0.34 11.07
C ALA A 183 -14.36 -1.15 9.84
N ILE A 184 -13.08 -1.13 9.47
CA ILE A 184 -12.58 -1.88 8.31
C ILE A 184 -12.38 -3.34 8.74
N PRO A 185 -13.16 -4.29 8.17
CA PRO A 185 -13.03 -5.70 8.50
C PRO A 185 -11.77 -6.33 7.89
N GLU A 186 -11.35 -7.45 8.45
CA GLU A 186 -10.38 -8.35 7.81
C GLU A 186 -11.02 -9.06 6.62
N ILE A 187 -10.43 -8.95 5.42
CA ILE A 187 -10.88 -9.68 4.24
C ILE A 187 -9.78 -10.61 3.75
N SER A 188 -10.15 -11.87 3.55
CA SER A 188 -9.25 -12.88 2.97
C SER A 188 -10.03 -13.70 1.95
N LEU A 189 -9.80 -13.42 0.68
CA LEU A 189 -10.37 -14.18 -0.43
C LEU A 189 -9.35 -15.19 -0.95
N GLY A 190 -9.78 -16.43 -1.12
CA GLY A 190 -8.96 -17.51 -1.67
C GLY A 190 -8.50 -17.26 -3.11
N LYS A 191 -7.60 -18.10 -3.59
CA LYS A 191 -6.96 -17.97 -4.92
C LYS A 191 -7.93 -17.95 -6.12
N ARG A 192 -9.17 -18.41 -5.95
CA ARG A 192 -10.23 -18.37 -6.99
C ARG A 192 -10.70 -16.94 -7.30
N TYR A 193 -10.44 -15.99 -6.39
CA TYR A 193 -10.80 -14.56 -6.55
C TYR A 193 -9.62 -13.70 -6.99
N LYS A 194 -8.44 -14.29 -7.25
CA LYS A 194 -7.21 -13.53 -7.48
C LYS A 194 -7.24 -12.63 -8.71
N LEU A 195 -7.87 -13.10 -9.80
CA LEU A 195 -8.02 -12.33 -11.03
C LEU A 195 -9.33 -11.52 -10.98
N VAL A 196 -9.32 -10.32 -11.56
CA VAL A 196 -10.49 -9.41 -11.52
C VAL A 196 -11.70 -10.03 -12.21
N ASP A 197 -11.53 -10.71 -13.35
CA ASP A 197 -12.61 -11.37 -14.07
C ASP A 197 -13.26 -12.48 -13.24
N ASP A 198 -12.45 -13.26 -12.51
CA ASP A 198 -12.95 -14.29 -11.60
C ASP A 198 -13.67 -13.68 -10.40
N PHE A 199 -13.09 -12.60 -9.84
CA PHE A 199 -13.72 -11.85 -8.76
C PHE A 199 -15.09 -11.30 -9.21
N ASP A 200 -15.19 -10.64 -10.37
CA ASP A 200 -16.44 -10.08 -10.89
C ASP A 200 -17.48 -11.17 -11.17
N ARG A 201 -17.06 -12.36 -11.60
CA ARG A 201 -17.91 -13.53 -11.79
C ARG A 201 -18.47 -14.08 -10.48
N LEU A 202 -17.63 -14.14 -9.43
CA LEU A 202 -17.98 -14.72 -8.13
C LEU A 202 -18.63 -13.72 -7.16
N VAL A 203 -18.45 -12.42 -7.37
CA VAL A 203 -19.02 -11.35 -6.55
C VAL A 203 -19.83 -10.36 -7.41
N PRO A 204 -20.84 -10.84 -8.19
CA PRO A 204 -21.69 -9.93 -8.96
C PRO A 204 -22.54 -9.01 -8.09
N VAL A 205 -22.83 -9.41 -6.84
CA VAL A 205 -23.52 -8.59 -5.84
C VAL A 205 -22.62 -8.46 -4.62
N VAL A 206 -22.14 -7.25 -4.34
CA VAL A 206 -21.27 -7.00 -3.20
C VAL A 206 -22.07 -7.06 -1.90
N PRO A 207 -21.70 -7.90 -0.92
CA PRO A 207 -22.40 -7.96 0.36
C PRO A 207 -22.14 -6.70 1.20
N SER A 208 -23.08 -6.37 2.12
CA SER A 208 -22.83 -5.39 3.16
C SER A 208 -21.76 -5.90 4.12
N LEU A 209 -20.74 -5.09 4.39
CA LEU A 209 -19.64 -5.40 5.29
C LEU A 209 -19.62 -4.50 6.55
N ARG A 210 -20.61 -3.62 6.73
CA ARG A 210 -20.66 -2.70 7.88
C ARG A 210 -20.68 -3.39 9.25
N GLY A 211 -21.28 -4.57 9.31
CA GLY A 211 -21.37 -5.39 10.53
C GLY A 211 -20.26 -6.43 10.63
N ALA A 212 -19.36 -6.50 9.67
CA ALA A 212 -18.31 -7.51 9.62
C ALA A 212 -17.12 -7.15 10.53
N GLU A 213 -16.59 -8.17 11.20
CA GLU A 213 -15.26 -8.15 11.81
C GLU A 213 -14.24 -8.82 10.87
N ALA A 214 -14.66 -9.90 10.22
CA ALA A 214 -13.85 -10.60 9.22
C ALA A 214 -14.73 -11.36 8.23
N LEU A 215 -14.27 -11.45 6.96
CA LEU A 215 -14.78 -12.36 5.95
C LEU A 215 -13.61 -13.14 5.35
N VAL A 216 -13.59 -14.44 5.64
CA VAL A 216 -12.58 -15.38 5.12
C VAL A 216 -13.28 -16.35 4.19
N VAL A 217 -12.88 -16.40 2.94
CA VAL A 217 -13.49 -17.23 1.91
C VAL A 217 -12.45 -18.17 1.31
N ASP A 218 -12.61 -19.46 1.57
CA ASP A 218 -11.87 -20.53 0.90
C ASP A 218 -12.83 -21.26 -0.06
N GLY A 219 -12.32 -21.72 -1.21
CA GLY A 219 -13.16 -22.40 -2.18
C GLY A 219 -13.92 -21.48 -3.14
N GLU A 220 -14.97 -22.00 -3.77
CA GLU A 220 -15.76 -21.30 -4.79
C GLU A 220 -17.14 -20.92 -4.25
N TRP A 221 -17.24 -19.71 -3.71
CA TRP A 221 -18.47 -19.13 -3.21
C TRP A 221 -18.92 -18.00 -4.12
N THR A 222 -20.19 -18.00 -4.52
CA THR A 222 -20.78 -16.93 -5.33
C THR A 222 -21.67 -16.05 -4.47
N PHE A 223 -21.46 -14.73 -4.54
CA PHE A 223 -22.25 -13.70 -3.87
C PHE A 223 -23.23 -13.11 -4.92
N ASP A 224 -24.32 -13.83 -5.22
CA ASP A 224 -25.27 -13.49 -6.30
C ASP A 224 -26.58 -12.85 -5.81
N ALA A 225 -26.70 -12.63 -4.50
CA ALA A 225 -27.86 -11.99 -3.88
C ALA A 225 -27.42 -10.97 -2.83
N PRO A 226 -28.25 -9.97 -2.50
CA PRO A 226 -28.01 -9.09 -1.37
C PRO A 226 -27.84 -9.91 -0.08
N ALA A 227 -26.73 -9.70 0.61
CA ALA A 227 -26.38 -10.39 1.84
C ALA A 227 -25.65 -9.44 2.81
N GLU A 228 -25.68 -9.76 4.09
CA GLU A 228 -24.94 -9.05 5.14
C GLU A 228 -23.95 -9.98 5.79
N VAL A 229 -22.73 -9.48 6.02
CA VAL A 229 -21.70 -10.15 6.80
C VAL A 229 -21.67 -9.52 8.20
N ILE A 230 -21.97 -10.34 9.22
CA ILE A 230 -22.02 -9.87 10.62
C ILE A 230 -20.99 -10.64 11.45
N GLY A 231 -20.14 -9.92 12.18
CA GLY A 231 -19.07 -10.51 12.99
C GLY A 231 -18.02 -11.21 12.10
N ARG A 232 -17.52 -12.35 12.54
CA ARG A 232 -16.54 -13.16 11.80
C ARG A 232 -17.25 -14.27 11.02
N VAL A 233 -17.14 -14.24 9.69
CA VAL A 233 -17.69 -15.25 8.79
C VAL A 233 -16.54 -15.97 8.08
N GLU A 234 -16.53 -17.30 8.16
CA GLU A 234 -15.57 -18.17 7.49
C GLU A 234 -16.33 -19.15 6.59
N LEU A 235 -16.04 -19.09 5.29
CA LEU A 235 -16.64 -19.91 4.25
C LEU A 235 -15.57 -20.92 3.77
N PRO A 236 -15.66 -22.20 4.19
CA PRO A 236 -14.63 -23.21 3.89
C PRO A 236 -14.72 -23.67 2.43
N ASP A 237 -13.64 -24.26 1.92
CA ASP A 237 -13.68 -25.00 0.65
C ASP A 237 -14.41 -26.34 0.82
N THR A 238 -15.61 -26.42 0.27
CA THR A 238 -16.45 -27.64 0.29
C THR A 238 -16.13 -28.59 -0.87
N GLY A 239 -15.24 -28.18 -1.78
CA GLY A 239 -14.94 -28.91 -3.02
C GLY A 239 -16.04 -28.79 -4.09
N GLN A 240 -17.07 -28.00 -3.85
CA GLN A 240 -18.20 -27.73 -4.76
C GLN A 240 -18.45 -26.20 -4.81
N PRO A 241 -19.01 -25.66 -5.93
CA PRO A 241 -19.49 -24.29 -5.96
C PRO A 241 -20.68 -24.10 -5.00
N GLU A 242 -20.61 -23.03 -4.21
CA GLU A 242 -21.62 -22.67 -3.20
C GLU A 242 -22.10 -21.23 -3.41
N HIS A 243 -23.20 -20.86 -2.74
CA HIS A 243 -23.75 -19.51 -2.77
C HIS A 243 -23.88 -18.93 -1.36
N TYR A 244 -23.44 -17.68 -1.19
CA TYR A 244 -23.65 -16.92 0.04
C TYR A 244 -24.85 -15.99 -0.13
N ARG A 245 -25.82 -16.07 0.79
CA ARG A 245 -27.11 -15.34 0.74
C ARG A 245 -27.50 -14.80 2.10
#